data_7b4bded0e3dd953e39a50ce44655c3f9
#
_entry.id   7b4bded0e3dd953e39a50ce44655c3f9
#
_cell.length_a   1.000
_cell.length_b   1.000
_cell.length_c   1.000
_cell.angle_alpha   90.00
_cell.angle_beta   90.00
_cell.angle_gamma   90.00
#
_symmetry.space_group_name_H-M   'P 1'
#
loop_
_entity.id
_entity.type
_entity.pdbx_description
1 polymer ?
#
loop_
_entity_poly.entity_id
_entity_poly.type
_entity_poly.pdbx_seq_one_letter_code
_entity_poly.pdbx_strand_id
1 'polypeptide(L)'
;TSINELTDSKRLVSTEIVELENNILSVPVYGKLSSLKQINIVTEANGIFYGKKFKTGMQFSKGDTLGYIKYEEIESNLNSRKSELLNQTSKIVSEIKFDYPNYYDMWYSFMDKINFNKPLPDLPKIEDKKLRNYLSGKSFFTTYFNVKSTEDRLNKHIIISEFSGILSEVNIKSGTAVIFGQKIGRYHNTNILEFESNTSIKNTLIVKRNMKVIL
;
A
#
# COMPACT_ATOMS: atom_id res chain seq x y z
N THR A 1 24.47 -87.92 -57.11
CA THR A 1 23.48 -86.88 -57.12
C THR A 1 23.28 -86.47 -55.66
N SER A 2 23.93 -85.37 -55.28
CA SER A 2 23.84 -84.82 -53.89
C SER A 2 22.76 -83.75 -53.87
N ILE A 3 21.73 -83.94 -53.09
CA ILE A 3 20.70 -82.96 -52.82
C ILE A 3 21.22 -82.12 -51.70
N ASN A 4 21.46 -80.82 -51.98
CA ASN A 4 21.73 -79.80 -50.96
C ASN A 4 20.43 -79.41 -50.29
N GLU A 5 20.23 -79.82 -49.04
CA GLU A 5 19.18 -79.27 -48.17
C GLU A 5 19.58 -77.84 -47.80
N LEU A 6 18.83 -76.90 -48.29
CA LEU A 6 18.85 -75.53 -47.83
C LEU A 6 18.19 -75.49 -46.40
N THR A 7 19.01 -75.45 -45.39
CA THR A 7 18.55 -75.17 -44.00
C THR A 7 18.08 -73.74 -43.96
N ASP A 8 16.74 -73.56 -43.95
CA ASP A 8 16.06 -72.31 -43.69
C ASP A 8 16.29 -71.89 -42.19
N SER A 9 17.32 -71.11 -41.95
CA SER A 9 17.63 -70.60 -40.64
C SER A 9 16.59 -69.54 -40.29
N LYS A 10 15.52 -69.90 -39.56
CA LYS A 10 14.57 -69.01 -38.99
C LYS A 10 15.28 -68.04 -38.04
N ARG A 11 15.36 -66.78 -38.43
CA ARG A 11 15.89 -65.70 -37.61
C ARG A 11 14.87 -65.36 -36.51
N LEU A 12 15.21 -65.64 -35.27
CA LEU A 12 14.41 -65.23 -34.15
C LEU A 12 14.42 -63.70 -34.03
N VAL A 13 13.26 -63.07 -34.19
CA VAL A 13 13.05 -61.63 -34.01
C VAL A 13 12.30 -61.47 -32.68
N SER A 14 12.92 -60.74 -31.76
CA SER A 14 12.24 -60.33 -30.52
C SER A 14 11.30 -59.21 -30.89
N THR A 15 10.02 -59.37 -30.60
CA THR A 15 9.01 -58.33 -30.73
C THR A 15 8.54 -57.92 -29.34
N GLU A 16 8.47 -56.64 -29.13
CA GLU A 16 7.92 -56.03 -27.91
C GLU A 16 6.61 -55.33 -28.24
N ILE A 17 5.62 -55.52 -27.38
CA ILE A 17 4.32 -54.86 -27.53
C ILE A 17 4.49 -53.41 -27.07
N VAL A 18 4.25 -52.47 -27.97
CA VAL A 18 4.25 -51.04 -27.64
C VAL A 18 2.96 -50.69 -26.93
N GLU A 19 3.03 -50.43 -25.64
CA GLU A 19 1.94 -49.88 -24.86
C GLU A 19 2.03 -48.35 -24.79
N LEU A 20 0.87 -47.67 -24.91
CA LEU A 20 0.80 -46.22 -24.77
C LEU A 20 0.89 -45.86 -23.28
N GLU A 21 2.03 -45.38 -22.84
CA GLU A 21 2.19 -44.79 -21.51
C GLU A 21 1.99 -43.27 -21.54
N ASN A 22 1.21 -42.77 -20.60
CA ASN A 22 1.12 -41.33 -20.38
C ASN A 22 2.32 -40.82 -19.58
N ASN A 23 3.35 -40.40 -20.28
CA ASN A 23 4.52 -39.80 -19.68
C ASN A 23 4.28 -38.30 -19.43
N ILE A 24 4.43 -37.88 -18.15
CA ILE A 24 4.40 -36.48 -17.77
C ILE A 24 5.71 -35.84 -18.22
N LEU A 25 5.65 -35.01 -19.25
CA LEU A 25 6.80 -34.24 -19.69
C LEU A 25 6.99 -33.05 -18.74
N SER A 26 8.08 -33.02 -18.00
CA SER A 26 8.49 -31.89 -17.18
C SER A 26 9.58 -31.09 -17.89
N VAL A 27 9.41 -29.77 -17.92
CA VAL A 27 10.38 -28.84 -18.49
C VAL A 27 11.04 -28.11 -17.31
N PRO A 28 12.34 -28.34 -17.03
CA PRO A 28 13.03 -27.59 -16.01
C PRO A 28 13.19 -26.14 -16.44
N VAL A 29 12.84 -25.22 -15.54
CA VAL A 29 12.97 -23.79 -15.75
C VAL A 29 13.72 -23.17 -14.59
N TYR A 30 14.58 -22.21 -14.89
CA TYR A 30 15.36 -21.46 -13.91
C TYR A 30 14.89 -20.00 -13.96
N GLY A 31 14.62 -19.41 -12.81
CA GLY A 31 14.11 -18.06 -12.77
C GLY A 31 14.28 -17.40 -11.42
N LYS A 32 13.70 -16.23 -11.31
CA LYS A 32 13.71 -15.40 -10.10
C LYS A 32 12.32 -15.37 -9.49
N LEU A 33 12.25 -15.64 -8.20
CA LEU A 33 11.05 -15.42 -7.41
C LEU A 33 11.07 -13.99 -6.89
N SER A 34 10.04 -13.21 -7.20
CA SER A 34 9.89 -11.84 -6.75
C SER A 34 8.50 -11.59 -6.18
N SER A 35 8.39 -10.57 -5.33
CA SER A 35 7.08 -10.15 -4.84
C SER A 35 6.34 -9.39 -5.93
N LEU A 36 5.09 -9.74 -6.18
CA LEU A 36 4.23 -9.03 -7.13
C LEU A 36 3.96 -7.57 -6.69
N LYS A 37 3.94 -7.31 -5.39
CA LYS A 37 3.71 -5.97 -4.85
C LYS A 37 4.91 -5.50 -4.05
N GLN A 38 5.62 -4.52 -4.60
CA GLN A 38 6.82 -3.93 -4.02
C GLN A 38 6.75 -2.41 -4.18
N ILE A 39 7.09 -1.67 -3.13
CA ILE A 39 7.20 -0.21 -3.15
C ILE A 39 8.53 0.28 -2.58
N ASN A 40 9.03 1.39 -3.09
CA ASN A 40 10.08 2.15 -2.45
C ASN A 40 9.44 3.08 -1.41
N ILE A 41 9.97 3.08 -0.21
CA ILE A 41 9.57 4.01 0.83
C ILE A 41 10.35 5.30 0.58
N VAL A 42 9.63 6.39 0.31
CA VAL A 42 10.18 7.72 0.12
C VAL A 42 9.62 8.66 1.18
N THR A 43 10.43 9.63 1.60
CA THR A 43 10.01 10.65 2.57
C THR A 43 9.19 11.74 1.88
N GLU A 44 8.10 12.14 2.52
CA GLU A 44 7.24 13.23 2.04
C GLU A 44 7.43 14.54 2.82
N ALA A 45 8.45 14.58 3.70
CA ALA A 45 8.80 15.73 4.52
C ALA A 45 10.32 15.80 4.76
N ASN A 46 10.78 16.98 5.16
CA ASN A 46 12.16 17.21 5.62
C ASN A 46 12.22 17.10 7.14
N GLY A 47 13.31 16.59 7.69
CA GLY A 47 13.54 16.55 9.13
C GLY A 47 14.41 15.37 9.57
N ILE A 48 14.29 14.97 10.81
CA ILE A 48 15.04 13.84 11.36
C ILE A 48 14.11 12.63 11.45
N PHE A 49 14.54 11.53 10.81
CA PHE A 49 13.79 10.27 10.80
C PHE A 49 13.99 9.47 12.09
N TYR A 50 12.92 8.92 12.63
CA TYR A 50 12.92 8.00 13.75
C TYR A 50 12.12 6.74 13.41
N GLY A 51 12.74 5.55 13.61
CA GLY A 51 12.09 4.26 13.35
C GLY A 51 12.73 3.16 14.21
N LYS A 52 12.11 2.84 15.36
CA LYS A 52 12.65 1.82 16.30
C LYS A 52 12.73 0.43 15.68
N LYS A 53 11.76 0.07 14.83
CA LYS A 53 11.65 -1.22 14.14
C LYS A 53 12.00 -1.14 12.65
N PHE A 54 12.57 -0.04 12.19
CA PHE A 54 12.91 0.16 10.78
C PHE A 54 14.23 -0.52 10.43
N LYS A 55 14.18 -1.87 10.27
CA LYS A 55 15.34 -2.73 9.97
C LYS A 55 14.96 -3.76 8.91
N THR A 56 15.93 -4.14 8.09
CA THR A 56 15.76 -5.20 7.08
C THR A 56 15.27 -6.50 7.73
N GLY A 57 14.30 -7.16 7.12
CA GLY A 57 13.68 -8.40 7.61
C GLY A 57 12.51 -8.17 8.57
N MET A 58 12.25 -6.95 9.02
CA MET A 58 11.09 -6.67 9.89
C MET A 58 9.79 -6.76 9.13
N GLN A 59 8.82 -7.42 9.75
CA GLN A 59 7.45 -7.56 9.25
C GLN A 59 6.56 -6.48 9.84
N PHE A 60 5.63 -6.01 9.02
CA PHE A 60 4.61 -5.04 9.39
C PHE A 60 3.25 -5.43 8.80
N SER A 61 2.20 -5.14 9.52
CA SER A 61 0.83 -5.24 9.04
C SER A 61 0.41 -3.96 8.32
N LYS A 62 -0.62 -4.03 7.48
CA LYS A 62 -1.20 -2.85 6.86
C LYS A 62 -1.64 -1.85 7.94
N GLY A 63 -1.23 -0.60 7.81
CA GLY A 63 -1.52 0.50 8.75
C GLY A 63 -0.50 0.66 9.88
N ASP A 64 0.46 -0.25 10.03
CA ASP A 64 1.52 -0.10 11.03
C ASP A 64 2.43 1.09 10.69
N THR A 65 2.88 1.79 11.72
CA THR A 65 3.87 2.87 11.57
C THR A 65 5.26 2.27 11.40
N LEU A 66 5.86 2.49 10.23
CA LEU A 66 7.23 2.10 9.91
C LEU A 66 8.25 3.03 10.60
N GLY A 67 7.93 4.29 10.66
CA GLY A 67 8.73 5.35 11.27
C GLY A 67 8.06 6.71 11.13
N TYR A 68 8.69 7.73 11.68
CA TYR A 68 8.20 9.10 11.58
C TYR A 68 9.38 10.08 11.43
N ILE A 69 9.10 11.20 10.80
CA ILE A 69 9.99 12.35 10.75
C ILE A 69 9.55 13.30 11.86
N LYS A 70 10.48 13.86 12.62
CA LYS A 70 10.19 14.74 13.76
C LYS A 70 9.12 15.79 13.40
N TYR A 71 8.05 15.89 14.19
CA TYR A 71 6.84 16.65 13.85
C TYR A 71 6.26 17.52 14.99
N GLU A 72 6.94 17.62 16.14
CA GLU A 72 6.39 18.31 17.33
C GLU A 72 5.99 19.77 17.06
N GLU A 73 6.72 20.48 16.21
CA GLU A 73 6.37 21.86 15.83
C GLU A 73 5.07 21.91 15.01
N ILE A 74 4.90 20.96 14.08
CA ILE A 74 3.69 20.89 13.25
C ILE A 74 2.49 20.47 14.07
N GLU A 75 2.65 19.54 15.00
CA GLU A 75 1.59 19.11 15.92
C GLU A 75 1.14 20.27 16.82
N SER A 76 2.08 21.04 17.37
CA SER A 76 1.78 22.23 18.17
C SER A 76 1.02 23.29 17.36
N ASN A 77 1.44 23.51 16.11
CA ASN A 77 0.75 24.43 15.17
C ASN A 77 -0.66 23.93 14.84
N LEU A 78 -0.83 22.62 14.60
CA LEU A 78 -2.13 22.00 14.36
C LEU A 78 -3.07 22.19 15.53
N ASN A 79 -2.59 21.99 16.76
CA ASN A 79 -3.39 22.16 17.97
C ASN A 79 -3.82 23.62 18.15
N SER A 80 -2.93 24.58 17.88
CA SER A 80 -3.27 26.01 17.89
C SER A 80 -4.38 26.33 16.87
N ARG A 81 -4.27 25.82 15.63
CA ARG A 81 -5.28 26.02 14.58
C ARG A 81 -6.62 25.33 14.90
N LYS A 82 -6.60 24.15 15.51
CA LYS A 82 -7.83 23.48 15.99
C LYS A 82 -8.52 24.30 17.09
N SER A 83 -7.74 24.89 18.00
CA SER A 83 -8.27 25.76 19.04
C SER A 83 -8.95 27.01 18.46
N GLU A 84 -8.31 27.63 17.44
CA GLU A 84 -8.89 28.77 16.72
C GLU A 84 -10.19 28.38 16.01
N LEU A 85 -10.21 27.25 15.29
CA LEU A 85 -11.41 26.74 14.65
C LEU A 85 -12.53 26.45 15.66
N LEU A 86 -12.21 25.82 16.79
CA LEU A 86 -13.20 25.51 17.83
C LEU A 86 -13.82 26.80 18.41
N ASN A 87 -13.00 27.81 18.71
CA ASN A 87 -13.46 29.12 19.19
C ASN A 87 -14.39 29.78 18.14
N GLN A 88 -13.98 29.80 16.88
CA GLN A 88 -14.79 30.35 15.78
C GLN A 88 -16.10 29.59 15.60
N THR A 89 -16.05 28.25 15.61
CA THR A 89 -17.23 27.39 15.49
C THR A 89 -18.20 27.59 16.62
N SER A 90 -17.73 27.76 17.87
CA SER A 90 -18.55 28.03 19.04
C SER A 90 -19.36 29.33 18.90
N LYS A 91 -18.71 30.42 18.43
CA LYS A 91 -19.39 31.67 18.12
C LYS A 91 -20.45 31.51 17.05
N ILE A 92 -20.09 30.84 15.95
CA ILE A 92 -21.00 30.58 14.81
C ILE A 92 -22.20 29.75 15.25
N VAL A 93 -22.00 28.67 16.03
CA VAL A 93 -23.10 27.82 16.54
C VAL A 93 -24.05 28.61 17.42
N SER A 94 -23.54 29.55 18.22
CA SER A 94 -24.37 30.43 19.04
C SER A 94 -25.25 31.36 18.20
N GLU A 95 -24.73 31.89 17.08
CA GLU A 95 -25.49 32.74 16.15
C GLU A 95 -26.47 31.88 15.31
N ILE A 96 -26.07 30.68 14.84
CA ILE A 96 -26.93 29.73 14.11
C ILE A 96 -28.17 29.35 14.93
N LYS A 97 -28.05 29.24 16.24
CA LYS A 97 -29.18 28.91 17.11
C LYS A 97 -30.38 29.88 16.93
N PHE A 98 -30.11 31.16 16.67
CA PHE A 98 -31.14 32.19 16.49
C PHE A 98 -31.51 32.40 15.02
N ASP A 99 -30.51 32.48 14.12
CA ASP A 99 -30.72 32.89 12.74
C ASP A 99 -31.06 31.70 11.82
N TYR A 100 -30.61 30.49 12.18
CA TYR A 100 -30.77 29.26 11.38
C TYR A 100 -31.11 28.04 12.27
N PRO A 101 -32.19 28.07 13.07
CA PRO A 101 -32.47 27.06 14.11
C PRO A 101 -32.53 25.62 13.56
N ASN A 102 -32.96 25.42 12.31
CA ASN A 102 -33.03 24.11 11.67
C ASN A 102 -31.66 23.46 11.46
N TYR A 103 -30.58 24.22 11.52
CA TYR A 103 -29.20 23.73 11.34
C TYR A 103 -28.44 23.63 12.66
N TYR A 104 -29.03 24.05 13.79
CA TYR A 104 -28.35 24.14 15.07
C TYR A 104 -27.80 22.81 15.54
N ASP A 105 -28.60 21.75 15.59
CA ASP A 105 -28.19 20.44 16.11
C ASP A 105 -27.05 19.83 15.29
N MET A 106 -27.10 20.00 13.96
CA MET A 106 -26.05 19.53 13.05
C MET A 106 -24.72 20.25 13.30
N TRP A 107 -24.74 21.57 13.45
CA TRP A 107 -23.53 22.37 13.69
C TRP A 107 -22.99 22.20 15.11
N TYR A 108 -23.89 22.03 16.08
CA TYR A 108 -23.50 21.70 17.46
C TYR A 108 -22.80 20.33 17.51
N SER A 109 -23.36 19.32 16.85
CA SER A 109 -22.73 17.99 16.73
C SER A 109 -21.38 18.02 16.00
N PHE A 110 -21.23 18.87 14.99
CA PHE A 110 -19.95 19.08 14.32
C PHE A 110 -18.91 19.69 15.28
N MET A 111 -19.28 20.73 16.01
CA MET A 111 -18.43 21.38 17.01
C MET A 111 -17.95 20.40 18.09
N ASP A 112 -18.88 19.60 18.64
CA ASP A 112 -18.60 18.62 19.68
C ASP A 112 -17.62 17.52 19.23
N LYS A 113 -17.60 17.20 17.92
CA LYS A 113 -16.67 16.23 17.33
C LYS A 113 -15.25 16.79 17.11
N ILE A 114 -15.04 18.11 17.19
CA ILE A 114 -13.70 18.70 17.05
C ILE A 114 -12.85 18.28 18.26
N ASN A 115 -11.81 17.48 18.00
CA ASN A 115 -10.95 16.92 19.03
C ASN A 115 -9.48 17.10 18.63
N PHE A 116 -8.63 17.43 19.59
CA PHE A 116 -7.20 17.67 19.35
C PHE A 116 -6.45 16.39 18.95
N ASN A 117 -6.86 15.25 19.48
CA ASN A 117 -6.22 13.95 19.29
C ASN A 117 -6.83 13.11 18.15
N LYS A 118 -7.83 13.64 17.46
CA LYS A 118 -8.50 12.94 16.35
C LYS A 118 -8.45 13.80 15.09
N PRO A 119 -8.53 13.18 13.90
CA PRO A 119 -8.69 13.93 12.66
C PRO A 119 -9.91 14.86 12.73
N LEU A 120 -9.80 16.02 12.06
CA LEU A 120 -10.90 16.97 11.97
C LEU A 120 -12.10 16.31 11.27
N PRO A 121 -13.32 16.40 11.85
CA PRO A 121 -14.51 15.86 11.21
C PRO A 121 -14.78 16.54 9.86
N ASP A 122 -15.43 15.81 8.96
CA ASP A 122 -15.86 16.37 7.68
C ASP A 122 -16.95 17.42 7.89
N LEU A 123 -16.97 18.40 6.99
CA LEU A 123 -17.97 19.47 7.02
C LEU A 123 -19.38 18.93 6.91
N PRO A 124 -20.32 19.44 7.70
CA PRO A 124 -21.74 19.20 7.49
C PRO A 124 -22.17 19.60 6.07
N LYS A 125 -23.13 18.87 5.50
CA LYS A 125 -23.68 19.22 4.19
C LYS A 125 -24.46 20.53 4.29
N ILE A 126 -24.06 21.53 3.53
CA ILE A 126 -24.65 22.88 3.53
C ILE A 126 -25.41 23.08 2.23
N GLU A 127 -26.71 22.90 2.25
CA GLU A 127 -27.60 23.09 1.09
C GLU A 127 -28.11 24.54 1.00
N ASP A 128 -28.31 25.18 2.14
CA ASP A 128 -28.80 26.56 2.23
C ASP A 128 -27.72 27.56 1.76
N LYS A 129 -28.04 28.31 0.72
CA LYS A 129 -27.17 29.35 0.16
C LYS A 129 -26.93 30.51 1.13
N LYS A 130 -27.94 30.87 1.95
CA LYS A 130 -27.80 31.96 2.93
C LYS A 130 -26.86 31.58 4.04
N LEU A 131 -27.00 30.35 4.60
CA LEU A 131 -26.10 29.82 5.61
C LEU A 131 -24.68 29.71 5.06
N ARG A 132 -24.49 29.23 3.81
CA ARG A 132 -23.18 29.17 3.17
C ARG A 132 -22.51 30.54 3.07
N ASN A 133 -23.27 31.56 2.62
CA ASN A 133 -22.76 32.93 2.50
C ASN A 133 -22.39 33.50 3.89
N TYR A 134 -23.22 33.25 4.89
CA TYR A 134 -22.95 33.64 6.27
C TYR A 134 -21.65 33.04 6.78
N LEU A 135 -21.45 31.73 6.64
CA LEU A 135 -20.23 31.02 7.03
C LEU A 135 -18.98 31.54 6.29
N SER A 136 -19.14 31.83 5.00
CA SER A 136 -18.07 32.43 4.18
C SER A 136 -17.71 33.84 4.69
N GLY A 137 -18.70 34.66 5.01
CA GLY A 137 -18.47 35.99 5.60
C GLY A 137 -17.78 35.94 6.97
N LYS A 138 -17.97 34.89 7.72
CA LYS A 138 -17.25 34.62 8.99
C LYS A 138 -15.86 33.97 8.78
N SER A 139 -15.39 33.78 7.55
CA SER A 139 -14.12 33.12 7.20
C SER A 139 -13.99 31.68 7.70
N PHE A 140 -15.11 31.03 8.02
CA PHE A 140 -15.15 29.68 8.59
C PHE A 140 -14.45 28.65 7.68
N PHE A 141 -14.74 28.68 6.37
CA PHE A 141 -14.13 27.73 5.44
C PHE A 141 -12.61 27.89 5.36
N THR A 142 -12.11 29.12 5.40
CA THR A 142 -10.66 29.37 5.40
C THR A 142 -10.00 28.75 6.62
N THR A 143 -10.57 28.96 7.80
CA THR A 143 -10.03 28.37 9.04
C THR A 143 -10.11 26.86 9.02
N TYR A 144 -11.23 26.29 8.58
CA TYR A 144 -11.40 24.83 8.45
C TYR A 144 -10.36 24.20 7.50
N PHE A 145 -10.20 24.74 6.30
CA PHE A 145 -9.24 24.20 5.32
C PHE A 145 -7.78 24.43 5.73
N ASN A 146 -7.49 25.48 6.51
CA ASN A 146 -6.16 25.67 7.08
C ASN A 146 -5.82 24.56 8.09
N VAL A 147 -6.79 24.13 8.92
CA VAL A 147 -6.61 22.96 9.81
C VAL A 147 -6.38 21.70 9.00
N LYS A 148 -7.24 21.40 8.00
CA LYS A 148 -7.08 20.23 7.12
C LYS A 148 -5.72 20.19 6.43
N SER A 149 -5.27 21.30 5.87
CA SER A 149 -3.95 21.40 5.23
C SER A 149 -2.81 21.12 6.22
N THR A 150 -2.97 21.54 7.49
CA THR A 150 -1.96 21.27 8.51
C THR A 150 -1.99 19.81 8.96
N GLU A 151 -3.16 19.17 9.03
CA GLU A 151 -3.29 17.72 9.25
C GLU A 151 -2.63 16.92 8.13
N ASP A 152 -2.85 17.29 6.86
CA ASP A 152 -2.22 16.62 5.72
C ASP A 152 -0.69 16.76 5.76
N ARG A 153 -0.17 17.92 6.19
CA ARG A 153 1.27 18.10 6.40
C ARG A 153 1.79 17.22 7.54
N LEU A 154 1.06 17.10 8.65
CA LEU A 154 1.42 16.21 9.76
C LEU A 154 1.44 14.74 9.30
N ASN A 155 0.45 14.31 8.54
CA ASN A 155 0.36 12.94 8.02
C ASN A 155 1.57 12.57 7.14
N LYS A 156 2.15 13.51 6.39
CA LYS A 156 3.37 13.30 5.59
C LYS A 156 4.62 13.03 6.43
N HIS A 157 4.58 13.32 7.72
CA HIS A 157 5.69 13.03 8.65
C HIS A 157 5.58 11.62 9.24
N ILE A 158 4.45 10.93 9.09
CA ILE A 158 4.25 9.59 9.60
C ILE A 158 4.27 8.60 8.43
N ILE A 159 5.22 7.69 8.45
CA ILE A 159 5.38 6.69 7.38
C ILE A 159 4.67 5.42 7.81
N ILE A 160 3.55 5.12 7.15
CA ILE A 160 2.71 3.94 7.41
C ILE A 160 2.84 2.90 6.31
N SER A 161 2.64 1.64 6.69
CA SER A 161 2.60 0.53 5.76
C SER A 161 1.27 0.47 5.00
N GLU A 162 1.30 0.51 3.68
CA GLU A 162 0.11 0.42 2.83
C GLU A 162 -0.47 -1.00 2.73
N PHE A 163 0.35 -2.02 2.98
CA PHE A 163 -0.03 -3.43 2.96
C PHE A 163 0.85 -4.24 3.92
N SER A 164 0.43 -5.46 4.26
CA SER A 164 1.23 -6.35 5.11
C SER A 164 2.40 -6.94 4.32
N GLY A 165 3.62 -6.94 4.92
CA GLY A 165 4.82 -7.39 4.24
C GLY A 165 6.09 -7.21 5.04
N ILE A 166 7.25 -7.20 4.35
CA ILE A 166 8.59 -7.18 4.94
C ILE A 166 9.42 -6.04 4.35
N LEU A 167 10.19 -5.37 5.20
CA LEU A 167 11.25 -4.45 4.79
C LEU A 167 12.42 -5.23 4.20
N SER A 168 12.64 -5.11 2.89
CA SER A 168 13.75 -5.81 2.19
C SER A 168 15.03 -4.98 2.13
N GLU A 169 14.91 -3.68 2.19
CA GLU A 169 16.04 -2.75 2.07
C GLU A 169 15.82 -1.57 3.03
N VAL A 170 16.87 -1.17 3.71
CA VAL A 170 16.89 0.00 4.61
C VAL A 170 18.14 0.82 4.33
N ASN A 171 17.95 2.07 3.92
CA ASN A 171 19.03 2.96 3.47
C ASN A 171 19.41 4.01 4.50
N ILE A 172 18.67 4.10 5.62
CA ILE A 172 18.92 5.09 6.68
C ILE A 172 18.84 4.47 8.08
N LYS A 173 19.41 5.17 9.04
CA LYS A 173 19.30 4.83 10.48
C LYS A 173 18.39 5.84 11.18
N SER A 174 17.80 5.41 12.29
CA SER A 174 17.08 6.32 13.19
C SER A 174 18.01 7.44 13.67
N GLY A 175 17.53 8.69 13.66
CA GLY A 175 18.32 9.88 13.97
C GLY A 175 18.98 10.53 12.74
N THR A 176 18.80 9.99 11.53
CA THR A 176 19.35 10.58 10.29
C THR A 176 18.46 11.69 9.76
N ALA A 177 19.06 12.78 9.31
CA ALA A 177 18.35 13.84 8.58
C ALA A 177 17.95 13.33 7.19
N VAL A 178 16.69 13.62 6.81
CA VAL A 178 16.10 13.24 5.53
C VAL A 178 15.52 14.47 4.83
N ILE A 179 15.46 14.40 3.50
CA ILE A 179 14.84 15.42 2.65
C ILE A 179 13.65 14.85 1.88
N PHE A 180 12.75 15.71 1.46
CA PHE A 180 11.61 15.34 0.60
C PHE A 180 12.06 14.54 -0.63
N GLY A 181 11.37 13.44 -0.92
CA GLY A 181 11.66 12.55 -2.05
C GLY A 181 12.82 11.57 -1.85
N GLN A 182 13.47 11.58 -0.69
CA GLN A 182 14.58 10.64 -0.41
C GLN A 182 14.05 9.22 -0.22
N LYS A 183 14.60 8.25 -0.98
CA LYS A 183 14.34 6.83 -0.75
C LYS A 183 15.04 6.38 0.54
N ILE A 184 14.25 5.87 1.48
CA ILE A 184 14.74 5.40 2.79
C ILE A 184 14.73 3.89 2.93
N GLY A 185 14.01 3.17 2.05
CA GLY A 185 13.97 1.72 2.06
C GLY A 185 13.09 1.16 0.96
N ARG A 186 12.92 -0.16 1.01
CA ARG A 186 12.05 -0.92 0.11
C ARG A 186 11.23 -1.91 0.91
N TYR A 187 9.98 -2.04 0.54
CA TYR A 187 9.00 -2.84 1.21
C TYR A 187 8.26 -3.73 0.22
N HIS A 188 8.06 -5.02 0.53
CA HIS A 188 7.37 -5.94 -0.36
C HIS A 188 6.40 -6.86 0.38
N ASN A 189 5.35 -7.26 -0.32
CA ASN A 189 4.39 -8.25 0.15
C ASN A 189 4.97 -9.66 -0.01
N THR A 190 4.78 -10.51 1.00
CA THR A 190 5.28 -11.90 0.98
C THR A 190 4.21 -12.93 0.62
N ASN A 191 2.95 -12.52 0.54
CA ASN A 191 1.83 -13.44 0.34
C ASN A 191 1.60 -13.78 -1.14
N ILE A 192 2.02 -12.88 -2.04
CA ILE A 192 1.84 -13.05 -3.48
C ILE A 192 3.21 -12.92 -4.13
N LEU A 193 3.68 -14.04 -4.64
CA LEU A 193 4.96 -14.13 -5.31
C LEU A 193 4.74 -14.42 -6.80
N GLU A 194 5.59 -13.87 -7.62
CA GLU A 194 5.66 -14.10 -9.05
C GLU A 194 7.00 -14.77 -9.38
N PHE A 195 6.93 -15.84 -10.17
CA PHE A 195 8.11 -16.52 -10.70
C PHE A 195 8.34 -16.09 -12.15
N GLU A 196 9.41 -15.39 -12.40
CA GLU A 196 9.83 -14.97 -13.72
C GLU A 196 10.97 -15.88 -14.21
N SER A 197 10.77 -16.50 -15.37
CA SER A 197 11.74 -17.42 -15.95
C SER A 197 11.91 -17.17 -17.43
N ASN A 198 13.15 -17.26 -17.89
CA ASN A 198 13.47 -17.29 -19.30
C ASN A 198 13.61 -18.75 -19.77
N THR A 199 12.90 -19.13 -20.82
CA THR A 199 12.98 -20.47 -21.39
C THR A 199 13.38 -20.42 -22.88
N SER A 200 13.90 -21.52 -23.39
CA SER A 200 14.27 -21.59 -24.80
C SER A 200 13.04 -21.61 -25.72
N ILE A 201 13.19 -21.15 -26.97
CA ILE A 201 12.12 -21.17 -27.98
C ILE A 201 11.55 -22.59 -28.19
N LYS A 202 12.36 -23.61 -28.04
CA LYS A 202 11.90 -25.03 -28.17
C LYS A 202 10.89 -25.37 -27.10
N ASN A 203 11.08 -24.86 -25.86
CA ASN A 203 10.20 -25.12 -24.72
C ASN A 203 8.89 -24.33 -24.84
N THR A 204 8.86 -23.19 -25.57
CA THR A 204 7.63 -22.39 -25.76
C THR A 204 6.57 -23.15 -26.56
N LEU A 205 6.95 -24.15 -27.36
CA LEU A 205 6.00 -25.01 -28.05
C LEU A 205 5.26 -25.97 -27.09
N ILE A 206 5.88 -26.29 -25.97
CA ILE A 206 5.39 -27.23 -24.95
C ILE A 206 4.66 -26.51 -23.83
N VAL A 207 5.21 -25.36 -23.37
CA VAL A 207 4.66 -24.57 -22.28
C VAL A 207 3.42 -23.80 -22.75
N LYS A 208 2.28 -24.08 -22.12
CA LYS A 208 1.01 -23.41 -22.41
C LYS A 208 0.53 -22.63 -21.18
N ARG A 209 -0.34 -21.65 -21.42
CA ARG A 209 -0.99 -20.90 -20.35
C ARG A 209 -1.78 -21.84 -19.43
N ASN A 210 -1.75 -21.61 -18.14
CA ASN A 210 -2.40 -22.40 -17.08
C ASN A 210 -1.79 -23.80 -16.82
N MET A 211 -0.59 -24.08 -17.29
CA MET A 211 0.13 -25.27 -16.85
C MET A 211 0.51 -25.18 -15.37
N LYS A 212 0.49 -26.32 -14.69
CA LYS A 212 0.92 -26.42 -13.29
C LYS A 212 2.44 -26.24 -13.22
N VAL A 213 2.90 -25.36 -12.34
CA VAL A 213 4.30 -25.19 -11.97
C VAL A 213 4.53 -25.83 -10.62
N ILE A 214 5.62 -26.58 -10.50
CA ILE A 214 6.08 -27.17 -9.24
C ILE A 214 7.37 -26.44 -8.88
N LEU A 215 7.36 -25.74 -7.73
CA LEU A 215 8.51 -25.00 -7.18
C LEU A 215 9.16 -25.81 -6.07
#